data_a66d2dd8fb84be09b48f25b4ba0dad7f
#
_entry.id   a66d2dd8fb84be09b48f25b4ba0dad7f
#
_cell.length_a   1.000
_cell.length_b   1.000
_cell.length_c   1.000
_cell.angle_alpha   90.00
_cell.angle_beta   90.00
_cell.angle_gamma   90.00
#
_symmetry.space_group_name_H-M   'P 1'
#
loop_
_entity.id
_entity.type
_entity.pdbx_description
1 polymer ?
#
loop_
_entity_poly.entity_id
_entity_poly.type
_entity_poly.pdbx_seq_one_letter_code
_entity_poly.pdbx_strand_id
1 'polypeptide(L)'
;MTGNHMIDNQLSGEWLQSRPGERFSIRVPASATNGSYSVTEILSSPGDSTPVHLHENEDEHILVVEGTARVLYGDKTFDATAGTMISLARGIPHAWGNPTDAPIRLMITARPGGVEEVLRLIATSGDQLDLLALANKYALRLIGPPLLGTGHRERG
;
A
#
# COMPACT_ATOMS: atom_id res chain seq x y z
N MET A 1 22.78 22.18 15.05
CA MET A 1 22.69 20.71 15.19
C MET A 1 21.28 20.19 14.90
N THR A 2 20.76 20.52 13.75
CA THR A 2 19.41 20.09 13.32
C THR A 2 19.42 18.88 12.37
N GLY A 3 20.60 18.41 11.94
CA GLY A 3 20.72 17.32 10.97
C GLY A 3 20.39 15.93 11.49
N ASN A 4 20.74 15.60 12.73
CA ASN A 4 20.54 14.24 13.26
C ASN A 4 19.09 13.91 13.57
N HIS A 5 18.28 14.89 13.98
CA HIS A 5 16.89 14.65 14.35
C HIS A 5 15.99 14.31 13.16
N MET A 6 16.28 14.86 11.98
CA MET A 6 15.53 14.54 10.75
C MET A 6 15.90 13.17 10.21
N ILE A 7 17.16 12.75 10.32
CA ILE A 7 17.62 11.43 9.90
C ILE A 7 17.05 10.33 10.82
N ASP A 8 17.05 10.56 12.12
CA ASP A 8 16.50 9.60 13.09
C ASP A 8 15.00 9.39 12.91
N ASN A 9 14.22 10.43 12.62
CA ASN A 9 12.80 10.32 12.30
C ASN A 9 12.54 9.58 10.98
N GLN A 10 13.41 9.71 9.99
CA GLN A 10 13.30 8.97 8.73
C GLN A 10 13.63 7.50 8.91
N LEU A 11 14.57 7.15 9.78
CA LEU A 11 14.97 5.76 10.02
C LEU A 11 14.03 5.02 10.96
N SER A 12 13.46 5.70 11.95
CA SER A 12 12.62 5.07 12.97
C SER A 12 11.14 5.02 12.62
N GLY A 13 10.61 5.91 11.80
CA GLY A 13 9.22 6.02 11.32
C GLY A 13 8.15 5.31 12.15
N GLU A 14 6.99 5.91 12.26
CA GLU A 14 5.85 5.29 12.94
C GLU A 14 5.26 4.15 12.09
N TRP A 15 5.02 2.99 12.72
CA TRP A 15 4.31 1.88 12.11
C TRP A 15 2.86 1.88 12.56
N LEU A 16 1.95 1.87 11.59
CA LEU A 16 0.51 1.81 11.78
C LEU A 16 -0.06 0.53 11.14
N GLN A 17 -1.25 0.14 11.55
CA GLN A 17 -1.96 -1.00 10.97
C GLN A 17 -3.18 -0.51 10.22
N SER A 18 -3.23 -0.80 8.92
CA SER A 18 -4.37 -0.45 8.05
C SER A 18 -5.47 -1.53 8.06
N ARG A 19 -5.07 -2.79 8.22
CA ARG A 19 -5.95 -3.97 8.30
C ARG A 19 -5.20 -5.11 8.97
N PRO A 20 -5.86 -6.21 9.36
CA PRO A 20 -5.22 -7.27 10.15
C PRO A 20 -3.93 -7.87 9.58
N GLY A 21 -3.69 -7.84 8.30
CA GLY A 21 -2.47 -8.39 7.69
C GLY A 21 -1.47 -7.34 7.22
N GLU A 22 -1.77 -6.06 7.34
CA GLU A 22 -0.93 -5.00 6.79
C GLU A 22 -0.51 -3.99 7.84
N ARG A 23 0.80 -3.77 7.92
CA ARG A 23 1.40 -2.64 8.63
C ARG A 23 2.14 -1.76 7.64
N PHE A 24 2.13 -0.47 7.89
CA PHE A 24 2.78 0.50 7.02
C PHE A 24 3.48 1.60 7.82
N SER A 25 4.48 2.20 7.19
CA SER A 25 5.17 3.37 7.70
C SER A 25 5.36 4.37 6.56
N ILE A 26 4.84 5.57 6.74
CA ILE A 26 5.01 6.65 5.76
C ILE A 26 6.43 7.18 5.90
N ARG A 27 7.27 6.92 4.90
CA ARG A 27 8.68 7.31 4.91
C ARG A 27 8.89 8.72 4.38
N VAL A 28 8.15 9.08 3.34
CA VAL A 28 8.16 10.43 2.76
C VAL A 28 6.70 10.83 2.53
N PRO A 29 6.12 11.67 3.39
CA PRO A 29 4.77 12.17 3.17
C PRO A 29 4.75 13.21 2.03
N ALA A 30 3.61 13.36 1.38
CA ALA A 30 3.40 14.37 0.35
C ALA A 30 3.75 15.80 0.83
N SER A 31 3.50 16.09 2.10
CA SER A 31 3.84 17.36 2.72
C SER A 31 5.35 17.68 2.69
N ALA A 32 6.21 16.68 2.63
CA ALA A 32 7.67 16.85 2.56
C ALA A 32 8.18 17.11 1.13
N THR A 33 7.34 16.89 0.10
CA THR A 33 7.71 16.98 -1.31
C THR A 33 6.88 18.01 -2.07
N ASN A 34 6.15 18.86 -1.35
CA ASN A 34 5.19 19.79 -1.94
C ASN A 34 4.15 19.08 -2.84
N GLY A 35 3.73 17.88 -2.45
CA GLY A 35 2.74 17.09 -3.16
C GLY A 35 3.28 16.30 -4.36
N SER A 36 4.58 16.38 -4.67
CA SER A 36 5.14 15.75 -5.87
C SER A 36 5.09 14.23 -5.83
N TYR A 37 5.38 13.65 -4.67
CA TYR A 37 5.34 12.21 -4.45
C TYR A 37 5.25 11.88 -2.96
N SER A 38 4.94 10.63 -2.66
CA SER A 38 5.04 10.05 -1.32
C SER A 38 5.69 8.68 -1.39
N VAL A 39 6.30 8.24 -0.29
CA VAL A 39 6.90 6.90 -0.17
C VAL A 39 6.39 6.24 1.09
N THR A 40 5.83 5.04 0.94
CA THR A 40 5.30 4.26 2.05
C THR A 40 5.90 2.86 2.04
N GLU A 41 6.39 2.43 3.19
CA GLU A 41 6.87 1.06 3.39
C GLU A 41 5.75 0.20 3.93
N ILE A 42 5.60 -1.00 3.36
CA ILE A 42 4.56 -1.97 3.70
C ILE A 42 5.19 -3.26 4.21
N LEU A 43 4.64 -3.78 5.29
CA LEU A 43 4.84 -5.15 5.74
C LEU A 43 3.52 -5.90 5.60
N SER A 44 3.51 -6.96 4.80
CA SER A 44 2.32 -7.77 4.52
C SER A 44 2.53 -9.20 5.02
N SER A 45 1.61 -9.63 5.85
CA SER A 45 1.61 -10.99 6.42
C SER A 45 1.10 -12.03 5.42
N PRO A 46 1.41 -13.32 5.61
CA PRO A 46 0.89 -14.38 4.76
C PRO A 46 -0.64 -14.31 4.56
N GLY A 47 -1.08 -14.34 3.31
CA GLY A 47 -2.50 -14.29 2.93
C GLY A 47 -3.11 -12.90 2.86
N ASP A 48 -2.41 -11.87 3.31
CA ASP A 48 -2.88 -10.50 3.18
C ASP A 48 -2.87 -10.04 1.72
N SER A 49 -3.90 -9.27 1.33
CA SER A 49 -3.94 -8.64 0.01
C SER A 49 -4.84 -7.42 -0.01
N THR A 50 -4.56 -6.51 -0.94
CA THR A 50 -5.45 -5.40 -1.22
C THR A 50 -6.68 -5.88 -1.99
N PRO A 51 -7.83 -5.20 -1.86
CA PRO A 51 -8.90 -5.34 -2.83
C PRO A 51 -8.42 -4.88 -4.21
N VAL A 52 -9.07 -5.35 -5.26
CA VAL A 52 -8.84 -4.82 -6.60
C VAL A 52 -9.38 -3.39 -6.64
N HIS A 53 -8.53 -2.45 -6.99
CA HIS A 53 -8.85 -1.03 -7.00
C HIS A 53 -8.05 -0.29 -8.07
N LEU A 54 -8.39 0.96 -8.29
CA LEU A 54 -7.61 1.87 -9.12
C LEU A 54 -7.55 3.25 -8.46
N HIS A 55 -6.50 3.98 -8.76
CA HIS A 55 -6.34 5.39 -8.46
C HIS A 55 -6.54 6.20 -9.74
N GLU A 56 -7.45 7.18 -9.71
CA GLU A 56 -7.70 8.01 -10.88
C GLU A 56 -6.61 9.07 -11.11
N ASN A 57 -5.93 9.47 -10.04
CA ASN A 57 -5.02 10.61 -10.06
C ASN A 57 -3.55 10.27 -9.81
N GLU A 58 -3.23 9.07 -9.37
CA GLU A 58 -1.87 8.70 -8.99
C GLU A 58 -1.34 7.51 -9.80
N ASP A 59 -0.08 7.63 -10.21
CA ASP A 59 0.74 6.49 -10.58
C ASP A 59 1.40 5.93 -9.34
N GLU A 60 1.52 4.62 -9.23
CA GLU A 60 2.25 3.96 -8.14
C GLU A 60 3.41 3.13 -8.69
N HIS A 61 4.50 3.12 -7.95
CA HIS A 61 5.65 2.26 -8.21
C HIS A 61 5.89 1.40 -6.98
N ILE A 62 5.91 0.09 -7.16
CA ILE A 62 6.13 -0.87 -6.08
C ILE A 62 7.49 -1.52 -6.27
N LEU A 63 8.37 -1.36 -5.28
CA LEU A 63 9.60 -2.15 -5.17
C LEU A 63 9.34 -3.30 -4.19
N VAL A 64 9.52 -4.53 -4.62
CA VAL A 64 9.55 -5.68 -3.72
C VAL A 64 10.92 -5.71 -3.06
N VAL A 65 10.97 -5.44 -1.76
CA VAL A 65 12.22 -5.39 -0.99
C VAL A 65 12.60 -6.77 -0.46
N GLU A 66 11.61 -7.50 0.08
CA GLU A 66 11.79 -8.85 0.62
C GLU A 66 10.58 -9.72 0.26
N GLY A 67 10.84 -10.97 -0.06
CA GLY A 67 9.82 -11.97 -0.36
C GLY A 67 9.32 -11.91 -1.79
N THR A 68 8.11 -12.47 -1.99
CA THR A 68 7.44 -12.53 -3.28
C THR A 68 6.02 -12.00 -3.14
N ALA A 69 5.68 -10.98 -3.92
CA ALA A 69 4.34 -10.44 -4.01
C ALA A 69 3.61 -10.99 -5.23
N ARG A 70 2.33 -11.30 -5.07
CA ARG A 70 1.43 -11.52 -6.21
C ARG A 70 0.79 -10.21 -6.60
N VAL A 71 0.80 -9.90 -7.89
CA VAL A 71 0.31 -8.63 -8.42
C VAL A 71 -0.71 -8.90 -9.53
N LEU A 72 -1.85 -8.21 -9.43
CA LEU A 72 -2.78 -8.03 -10.53
C LEU A 72 -2.58 -6.63 -11.11
N TYR A 73 -2.36 -6.55 -12.41
CA TYR A 73 -2.28 -5.28 -13.13
C TYR A 73 -3.05 -5.39 -14.45
N GLY A 74 -4.15 -4.67 -14.54
CA GLY A 74 -5.11 -4.82 -15.63
C GLY A 74 -5.72 -6.23 -15.64
N ASP A 75 -5.45 -7.00 -16.68
CA ASP A 75 -5.91 -8.38 -16.84
C ASP A 75 -4.83 -9.44 -16.55
N LYS A 76 -3.66 -9.02 -16.10
CA LYS A 76 -2.50 -9.90 -15.86
C LYS A 76 -2.25 -10.09 -14.38
N THR A 77 -2.02 -11.34 -13.99
CA THR A 77 -1.57 -11.71 -12.65
C THR A 77 -0.20 -12.37 -12.74
N PHE A 78 0.73 -11.93 -11.92
CA PHE A 78 2.10 -12.44 -11.89
C PHE A 78 2.69 -12.36 -10.49
N ASP A 79 3.74 -13.11 -10.24
CA ASP A 79 4.52 -13.06 -9.01
C ASP A 79 5.80 -12.25 -9.24
N ALA A 80 6.06 -11.32 -8.34
CA ALA A 80 7.23 -10.45 -8.35
C ALA A 80 8.12 -10.76 -7.16
N THR A 81 9.35 -11.12 -7.43
CA THR A 81 10.37 -11.44 -6.41
C THR A 81 11.13 -10.21 -5.94
N ALA A 82 11.87 -10.34 -4.83
CA ALA A 82 12.68 -9.26 -4.28
C ALA A 82 13.59 -8.64 -5.35
N GLY A 83 13.66 -7.32 -5.38
CA GLY A 83 14.37 -6.52 -6.37
C GLY A 83 13.55 -6.13 -7.59
N THR A 84 12.34 -6.65 -7.76
CA THR A 84 11.45 -6.27 -8.87
C THR A 84 10.78 -4.93 -8.58
N MET A 85 10.81 -4.04 -9.57
CA MET A 85 10.07 -2.79 -9.59
C MET A 85 8.89 -2.91 -10.53
N ILE A 86 7.69 -2.54 -10.05
CA ILE A 86 6.44 -2.60 -10.83
C ILE A 86 5.87 -1.19 -10.91
N SER A 87 5.55 -0.74 -12.11
CA SER A 87 4.89 0.54 -12.33
C SER A 87 3.42 0.32 -12.64
N LEU A 88 2.55 0.90 -11.82
CA LEU A 88 1.10 0.83 -11.94
C LEU A 88 0.58 2.20 -12.37
N ALA A 89 0.13 2.30 -13.61
CA ALA A 89 -0.40 3.54 -14.15
C ALA A 89 -1.76 3.88 -13.53
N ARG A 90 -2.01 5.17 -13.36
CA ARG A 90 -3.33 5.65 -12.92
C ARG A 90 -4.44 5.14 -13.84
N GLY A 91 -5.61 4.92 -13.27
CA GLY A 91 -6.79 4.49 -14.00
C GLY A 91 -6.81 3.01 -14.40
N ILE A 92 -5.78 2.25 -14.10
CA ILE A 92 -5.71 0.80 -14.38
C ILE A 92 -5.98 0.01 -13.11
N PRO A 93 -6.96 -0.91 -13.10
CA PRO A 93 -7.22 -1.76 -11.95
C PRO A 93 -6.00 -2.58 -11.55
N HIS A 94 -5.71 -2.62 -10.26
CA HIS A 94 -4.61 -3.38 -9.72
C HIS A 94 -4.89 -3.86 -8.29
N ALA A 95 -4.11 -4.83 -7.87
CA ALA A 95 -4.04 -5.34 -6.51
C ALA A 95 -2.70 -6.02 -6.28
N TRP A 96 -2.33 -6.17 -5.02
CA TRP A 96 -1.19 -6.99 -4.65
C TRP A 96 -1.50 -7.76 -3.36
N GLY A 97 -0.75 -8.82 -3.12
CA GLY A 97 -0.89 -9.61 -1.92
C GLY A 97 0.32 -10.50 -1.68
N ASN A 98 0.31 -11.11 -0.51
CA ASN A 98 1.34 -12.05 -0.08
C ASN A 98 0.86 -13.50 -0.21
N PRO A 99 1.25 -14.21 -1.28
CA PRO A 99 0.85 -15.61 -1.47
C PRO A 99 1.73 -16.60 -0.70
N THR A 100 2.73 -16.12 0.02
CA THR A 100 3.75 -16.94 0.68
C THR A 100 3.41 -17.19 2.15
N ASP A 101 4.22 -18.00 2.81
CA ASP A 101 4.10 -18.33 4.23
C ASP A 101 5.01 -17.48 5.15
N ALA A 102 5.64 -16.46 4.59
CA ALA A 102 6.49 -15.52 5.33
C ALA A 102 6.08 -14.07 5.03
N PRO A 103 6.33 -13.11 5.93
CA PRO A 103 6.07 -11.70 5.65
C PRO A 103 6.83 -11.21 4.42
N ILE A 104 6.23 -10.28 3.68
CA ILE A 104 6.89 -9.58 2.57
C ILE A 104 7.00 -8.10 2.89
N ARG A 105 8.00 -7.45 2.29
CA ARG A 105 8.25 -6.02 2.44
C ARG A 105 8.21 -5.36 1.08
N LEU A 106 7.41 -4.30 0.99
CA LEU A 106 7.24 -3.48 -0.20
C LEU A 106 7.60 -2.03 0.10
N MET A 107 8.08 -1.32 -0.91
CA MET A 107 8.21 0.13 -0.90
C MET A 107 7.32 0.69 -2.01
N ILE A 108 6.36 1.54 -1.67
CA ILE A 108 5.40 2.10 -2.61
C ILE A 108 5.65 3.60 -2.75
N THR A 109 5.90 4.05 -3.97
CA THR A 109 5.98 5.46 -4.32
C THR A 109 4.74 5.85 -5.10
N ALA A 110 4.01 6.85 -4.64
CA ALA A 110 2.85 7.42 -5.33
C ALA A 110 3.21 8.79 -5.92
N ARG A 111 2.78 9.05 -7.14
CA ARG A 111 2.97 10.32 -7.82
C ARG A 111 1.69 10.77 -8.53
N PRO A 112 1.15 11.95 -8.20
CA PRO A 112 1.53 12.81 -7.05
C PRO A 112 1.37 12.09 -5.72
N GLY A 113 1.90 12.69 -4.65
CA GLY A 113 1.69 12.20 -3.30
C GLY A 113 0.30 12.55 -2.77
N GLY A 114 -0.07 11.94 -1.64
CA GLY A 114 -1.34 12.20 -0.95
C GLY A 114 -2.12 10.93 -0.64
N VAL A 115 -1.98 9.88 -1.45
CA VAL A 115 -2.71 8.61 -1.25
C VAL A 115 -2.35 7.91 0.06
N GLU A 116 -1.19 8.17 0.62
CA GLU A 116 -0.78 7.67 1.93
C GLU A 116 -1.72 8.11 3.06
N GLU A 117 -2.42 9.23 2.88
CA GLU A 117 -3.42 9.69 3.84
C GLU A 117 -4.62 8.75 3.93
N VAL A 118 -4.94 8.03 2.86
CA VAL A 118 -5.98 6.98 2.89
C VAL A 118 -5.62 5.91 3.92
N LEU A 119 -4.38 5.41 3.87
CA LEU A 119 -3.90 4.42 4.84
C LEU A 119 -3.90 4.97 6.27
N ARG A 120 -3.44 6.20 6.45
CA ARG A 120 -3.43 6.86 7.76
C ARG A 120 -4.83 6.98 8.34
N LEU A 121 -5.79 7.43 7.55
CA LEU A 121 -7.18 7.59 7.99
C LEU A 121 -7.83 6.24 8.31
N ILE A 122 -7.56 5.20 7.52
CA ILE A 122 -8.01 3.84 7.83
C ILE A 122 -7.45 3.38 9.18
N ALA A 123 -6.18 3.61 9.43
CA ALA A 123 -5.51 3.17 10.66
C ALA A 123 -5.97 3.94 11.91
N THR A 124 -6.39 5.19 11.77
CA THR A 124 -6.65 6.10 12.92
C THR A 124 -8.11 6.43 13.17
N SER A 125 -9.01 6.16 12.22
CA SER A 125 -10.43 6.57 12.33
C SER A 125 -11.34 5.53 12.98
N GLY A 126 -10.90 4.27 13.10
CA GLY A 126 -11.69 3.19 13.71
C GLY A 126 -13.06 3.02 13.02
N ASP A 127 -14.10 2.74 13.82
CA ASP A 127 -15.47 2.52 13.35
C ASP A 127 -16.16 3.80 12.81
N GLN A 128 -15.54 4.96 12.97
CA GLN A 128 -16.05 6.25 12.48
C GLN A 128 -15.77 6.47 10.99
N LEU A 129 -15.02 5.59 10.35
CA LEU A 129 -14.58 5.76 8.98
C LEU A 129 -15.71 5.44 7.99
N ASP A 130 -16.06 6.42 7.15
CA ASP A 130 -16.88 6.23 5.96
C ASP A 130 -15.96 5.92 4.77
N LEU A 131 -15.82 4.63 4.45
CA LEU A 131 -14.93 4.17 3.36
C LEU A 131 -15.35 4.69 2.00
N LEU A 132 -16.65 4.85 1.74
CA LEU A 132 -17.13 5.36 0.46
C LEU A 132 -16.80 6.85 0.30
N ALA A 133 -17.01 7.64 1.35
CA ALA A 133 -16.66 9.06 1.34
C ALA A 133 -15.14 9.24 1.19
N LEU A 134 -14.34 8.40 1.86
CA LEU A 134 -12.88 8.41 1.76
C LEU A 134 -12.43 8.08 0.33
N ALA A 135 -12.98 7.03 -0.26
CA ALA A 135 -12.67 6.64 -1.64
C ALA A 135 -13.01 7.76 -2.63
N ASN A 136 -14.17 8.39 -2.49
CA ASN A 136 -14.57 9.52 -3.34
C ASN A 136 -13.63 10.72 -3.17
N LYS A 137 -13.26 11.06 -1.95
CA LYS A 137 -12.35 12.18 -1.67
C LYS A 137 -10.98 12.03 -2.33
N TYR A 138 -10.46 10.82 -2.34
CA TYR A 138 -9.12 10.52 -2.89
C TYR A 138 -9.17 9.94 -4.31
N ALA A 139 -10.32 9.98 -4.97
CA ALA A 139 -10.52 9.43 -6.32
C ALA A 139 -10.02 7.97 -6.44
N LEU A 140 -10.25 7.20 -5.40
CA LEU A 140 -9.98 5.77 -5.30
C LEU A 140 -11.26 5.01 -5.67
N ARG A 141 -11.16 4.05 -6.57
CA ARG A 141 -12.29 3.18 -6.94
C ARG A 141 -12.01 1.75 -6.51
N LEU A 142 -12.92 1.19 -5.73
CA LEU A 142 -12.93 -0.23 -5.39
C LEU A 142 -13.64 -1.01 -6.49
N ILE A 143 -12.94 -1.93 -7.12
CA ILE A 143 -13.39 -2.66 -8.30
C ILE A 143 -13.84 -4.08 -7.95
N GLY A 144 -13.15 -4.72 -7.00
CA GLY A 144 -13.42 -6.12 -6.66
C GLY A 144 -12.89 -6.53 -5.29
N PRO A 145 -13.07 -7.80 -4.94
CA PRO A 145 -12.61 -8.34 -3.66
C PRO A 145 -11.08 -8.38 -3.57
N PRO A 146 -10.53 -8.68 -2.37
CA PRO A 146 -9.10 -8.93 -2.21
C PRO A 146 -8.57 -9.98 -3.19
N LEU A 147 -7.40 -9.73 -3.76
CA LEU A 147 -6.77 -10.58 -4.78
C LEU A 147 -6.63 -12.05 -4.34
N LEU A 148 -6.27 -12.29 -3.07
CA LEU A 148 -6.07 -13.61 -2.50
C LEU A 148 -7.31 -14.15 -1.76
N GLY A 149 -8.45 -13.48 -1.88
CA GLY A 149 -9.65 -13.80 -1.14
C GLY A 149 -9.63 -13.29 0.31
N THR A 150 -10.65 -13.63 1.09
CA THR A 150 -10.85 -13.11 2.46
C THR A 150 -10.15 -13.93 3.54
N GLY A 151 -9.15 -14.72 3.24
CA GLY A 151 -8.29 -15.37 4.24
C GLY A 151 -8.97 -16.40 5.16
N HIS A 152 -10.25 -16.74 4.94
CA HIS A 152 -10.88 -17.87 5.60
C HIS A 152 -10.49 -19.13 4.85
N ARG A 153 -9.35 -19.73 5.22
CA ARG A 153 -9.20 -21.15 5.04
C ARG A 153 -10.22 -21.81 5.96
N GLU A 154 -11.29 -22.31 5.39
CA GLU A 154 -12.05 -23.36 6.07
C GLU A 154 -11.04 -24.45 6.40
N ARG A 155 -10.86 -24.67 7.69
CA ARG A 155 -10.12 -25.84 8.17
C ARG A 155 -11.05 -27.03 7.92
N GLY A 156 -10.86 -27.66 6.79
CA GLY A 156 -11.36 -29.00 6.57
C GLY A 156 -10.59 -30.01 7.41
#